data_9f7b60cbeec0196584b51d1afec6abe0
#
_entry.id   9f7b60cbeec0196584b51d1afec6abe0
#
_cell.length_a   1.000
_cell.length_b   1.000
_cell.length_c   1.000
_cell.angle_alpha   90.00
_cell.angle_beta   90.00
_cell.angle_gamma   90.00
#
_symmetry.space_group_name_H-M   'P 1'
#
loop_
_entity.id
_entity.type
_entity.pdbx_description
1 polymer ?
#
loop_
_entity_poly.entity_id
_entity_poly.type
_entity_poly.pdbx_seq_one_letter_code
_entity_poly.pdbx_strand_id
1 'polypeptide(L)'
;MKSFLFAAFFCTITATGIAQVTDTSGVDDMDYSQFGDAQGVKRYATQKVLNQTPNRIVSIGYEYHGGFDMPDVPLGGMLPAMQDLRMRRVGGLRAQVNIPVVSTNKVIWQLGANYMFSGYRLDGATTNAFGKRLEASGLHTAGINTTVFKPLNEKNFLILQASADLNGAFEQLSAINSKAMTYSATAIYGWKTSEKNMVGTGIARTYRAGQLIYVPVLFWNRTFNDRWGMELLLPARGHLRYNISTSNILQLGFELEGNQYWMSAPYEPVRGELFVQRGEVKPRIMWDKKLSGFFWLNLQAGLRYNYRFDAMNEYDARKDNLRWYEGKLGNPFYFNVSLNFVSP
;
A
#
# COMPACT_ATOMS: atom_id res chain seq x y z
N MET A 1 -27.98 -12.43 -17.85
CA MET A 1 -28.38 -11.44 -16.85
C MET A 1 -28.70 -12.19 -15.56
N LYS A 2 -27.77 -12.22 -14.62
CA LYS A 2 -28.02 -12.67 -13.22
C LYS A 2 -27.38 -11.63 -12.33
N SER A 3 -28.24 -10.88 -11.66
CA SER A 3 -27.92 -9.82 -10.72
C SER A 3 -27.30 -10.43 -9.46
N PHE A 4 -26.08 -10.04 -9.12
CA PHE A 4 -25.47 -10.35 -7.84
C PHE A 4 -25.79 -9.21 -6.86
N LEU A 5 -26.67 -9.49 -5.92
CA LEU A 5 -26.86 -8.67 -4.73
C LEU A 5 -25.67 -8.90 -3.78
N PHE A 6 -24.86 -7.89 -3.57
CA PHE A 6 -23.89 -7.84 -2.48
C PHE A 6 -24.63 -7.37 -1.22
N ALA A 7 -24.93 -8.29 -0.31
CA ALA A 7 -25.42 -7.95 1.01
C ALA A 7 -24.28 -7.38 1.84
N ALA A 8 -24.26 -6.06 2.01
CA ALA A 8 -23.40 -5.37 2.95
C ALA A 8 -23.92 -5.62 4.37
N PHE A 9 -23.21 -6.42 5.15
CA PHE A 9 -23.46 -6.60 6.57
C PHE A 9 -22.95 -5.34 7.29
N PHE A 10 -23.85 -4.39 7.54
CA PHE A 10 -23.61 -3.25 8.41
C PHE A 10 -23.75 -3.72 9.86
N CYS A 11 -22.62 -4.00 10.52
CA CYS A 11 -22.58 -4.14 11.97
C CYS A 11 -22.60 -2.73 12.57
N THR A 12 -23.75 -2.26 13.02
CA THR A 12 -23.89 -1.01 13.77
C THR A 12 -23.33 -1.22 15.19
N ILE A 13 -22.06 -0.83 15.39
CA ILE A 13 -21.51 -0.65 16.71
C ILE A 13 -21.91 0.77 17.15
N THR A 14 -22.93 0.87 17.96
CA THR A 14 -23.28 2.10 18.68
C THR A 14 -22.25 2.32 19.79
N ALA A 15 -21.18 3.05 19.50
CA ALA A 15 -20.31 3.60 20.52
C ALA A 15 -20.98 4.87 21.06
N THR A 16 -21.58 4.79 22.24
CA THR A 16 -21.99 5.96 23.00
C THR A 16 -20.74 6.69 23.51
N GLY A 17 -20.26 7.62 22.71
CA GLY A 17 -19.26 8.59 23.12
C GLY A 17 -19.91 9.62 24.04
N ILE A 18 -19.64 9.56 25.33
CA ILE A 18 -19.96 10.66 26.27
C ILE A 18 -18.97 11.77 25.95
N ALA A 19 -19.40 12.77 25.18
CA ALA A 19 -18.69 14.03 25.06
C ALA A 19 -18.91 14.81 26.36
N GLN A 20 -17.90 14.88 27.22
CA GLN A 20 -17.88 15.87 28.29
C GLN A 20 -17.67 17.24 27.67
N VAL A 21 -18.73 18.02 27.60
CA VAL A 21 -18.66 19.46 27.40
C VAL A 21 -18.17 20.04 28.73
N THR A 22 -16.93 20.42 28.81
CA THR A 22 -16.42 21.22 29.91
C THR A 22 -16.77 22.67 29.62
N ASP A 23 -17.72 23.18 30.35
CA ASP A 23 -18.04 24.60 30.43
C ASP A 23 -16.83 25.35 31.03
N THR A 24 -16.18 26.18 30.26
CA THR A 24 -15.00 26.97 30.66
C THR A 24 -15.33 28.38 31.12
N SER A 25 -16.53 28.60 31.63
CA SER A 25 -16.88 29.89 32.25
C SER A 25 -16.64 29.81 33.76
N GLY A 26 -15.47 30.22 34.21
CA GLY A 26 -15.15 30.39 35.64
C GLY A 26 -13.90 29.66 36.08
N VAL A 27 -12.79 29.87 35.41
CA VAL A 27 -11.49 29.50 35.98
C VAL A 27 -10.85 30.74 36.55
N ASP A 28 -11.01 30.92 37.90
CA ASP A 28 -10.12 31.75 38.66
C ASP A 28 -8.69 31.35 38.43
N ASP A 29 -7.75 32.31 38.45
CA ASP A 29 -6.31 32.13 38.31
C ASP A 29 -5.80 31.13 39.38
N MET A 30 -5.94 29.83 39.08
CA MET A 30 -5.24 28.81 39.85
C MET A 30 -3.78 28.85 39.46
N ASP A 31 -2.94 29.25 40.40
CA ASP A 31 -1.49 29.15 40.27
C ASP A 31 -1.08 27.68 40.17
N TYR A 32 -0.87 27.23 38.94
CA TYR A 32 -0.42 25.86 38.62
C TYR A 32 1.04 25.61 39.01
N SER A 33 1.78 26.59 39.51
CA SER A 33 3.14 26.42 39.99
C SER A 33 3.26 25.53 41.22
N GLN A 34 2.17 25.33 41.96
CA GLN A 34 2.11 24.44 43.15
C GLN A 34 1.81 22.98 42.82
N PHE A 35 1.32 22.69 41.63
CA PHE A 35 1.29 21.31 41.15
C PHE A 35 2.68 20.97 40.61
N GLY A 36 3.60 20.73 41.54
CA GLY A 36 4.95 20.30 41.21
C GLY A 36 4.89 19.19 40.19
N ASP A 37 5.80 19.24 39.20
CA ASP A 37 6.00 18.19 38.23
C ASP A 37 5.75 16.85 38.90
N ALA A 38 4.69 16.17 38.52
CA ALA A 38 4.37 14.86 39.04
C ALA A 38 5.53 13.94 38.67
N GLN A 39 6.50 13.85 39.59
CA GLN A 39 7.66 12.97 39.45
C GLN A 39 7.09 11.57 39.27
N GLY A 40 7.05 11.10 38.03
CA GLY A 40 6.64 9.76 37.73
C GLY A 40 5.70 9.55 36.54
N VAL A 41 5.19 10.58 35.88
CA VAL A 41 4.44 10.37 34.63
C VAL A 41 5.41 9.96 33.53
N LYS A 42 5.47 8.65 33.23
CA LYS A 42 6.27 8.14 32.11
C LYS A 42 5.73 8.71 30.80
N ARG A 43 6.47 9.60 30.19
CA ARG A 43 6.22 10.06 28.82
C ARG A 43 6.70 9.01 27.83
N TYR A 44 6.04 8.92 26.70
CA TYR A 44 6.36 7.95 25.66
C TYR A 44 6.45 8.65 24.30
N ALA A 45 7.30 8.12 23.41
CA ALA A 45 7.39 8.61 22.04
C ALA A 45 6.05 8.48 21.31
N THR A 46 5.59 9.57 20.69
CA THR A 46 4.37 9.56 19.89
C THR A 46 4.65 8.99 18.48
N GLN A 47 3.63 8.41 17.85
CA GLN A 47 3.75 7.73 16.55
C GLN A 47 4.09 8.68 15.39
N LYS A 48 3.81 9.96 15.51
CA LYS A 48 3.93 10.94 14.44
C LYS A 48 4.85 12.09 14.83
N VAL A 49 5.39 12.76 13.81
CA VAL A 49 5.96 14.09 13.93
C VAL A 49 4.88 15.17 13.71
N LEU A 50 5.16 16.39 14.17
CA LEU A 50 4.25 17.54 13.97
C LEU A 50 3.97 17.76 12.47
N ASN A 51 2.75 18.16 12.14
CA ASN A 51 2.30 18.46 10.77
C ASN A 51 2.46 17.30 9.77
N GLN A 52 2.62 16.07 10.23
CA GLN A 52 2.67 14.87 9.39
C GLN A 52 1.30 14.62 8.73
N THR A 53 1.33 13.97 7.57
CA THR A 53 0.12 13.53 6.83
C THR A 53 -0.83 12.74 7.75
N PRO A 54 -2.15 13.01 7.71
CA PRO A 54 -3.13 12.29 8.51
C PRO A 54 -3.13 10.78 8.20
N ASN A 55 -3.36 9.94 9.22
CA ASN A 55 -3.48 8.50 9.02
C ASN A 55 -4.82 8.17 8.34
N ARG A 56 -4.77 7.41 7.27
CA ARG A 56 -5.96 6.93 6.56
C ARG A 56 -6.48 5.68 7.25
N ILE A 57 -7.69 5.76 7.81
CA ILE A 57 -8.39 4.62 8.42
C ILE A 57 -9.08 3.80 7.34
N VAL A 58 -9.82 4.46 6.45
CA VAL A 58 -10.44 3.83 5.28
C VAL A 58 -10.04 4.60 4.04
N SER A 59 -9.72 3.90 2.98
CA SER A 59 -9.41 4.46 1.67
C SER A 59 -10.11 3.63 0.60
N ILE A 60 -10.84 4.28 -0.29
CA ILE A 60 -11.45 3.64 -1.46
C ILE A 60 -11.13 4.51 -2.66
N GLY A 61 -10.54 3.92 -3.68
CA GLY A 61 -10.12 4.66 -4.87
C GLY A 61 -10.13 3.81 -6.13
N TYR A 62 -9.96 4.50 -7.24
CA TYR A 62 -9.81 3.90 -8.55
C TYR A 62 -8.53 4.39 -9.19
N GLU A 63 -7.75 3.47 -9.71
CA GLU A 63 -6.51 3.75 -10.43
C GLU A 63 -6.68 3.44 -11.91
N TYR A 64 -6.23 4.33 -12.77
CA TYR A 64 -6.25 4.21 -14.21
C TYR A 64 -4.85 4.39 -14.77
N HIS A 65 -4.49 3.56 -15.74
CA HIS A 65 -3.24 3.65 -16.49
C HIS A 65 -3.54 3.78 -17.96
N GLY A 66 -2.76 4.61 -18.65
CA GLY A 66 -2.75 4.69 -20.11
C GLY A 66 -2.31 3.38 -20.77
N GLY A 67 -2.45 3.34 -22.09
CA GLY A 67 -1.98 2.21 -22.88
C GLY A 67 -0.47 2.08 -22.87
N PHE A 68 0.02 0.85 -23.06
CA PHE A 68 1.44 0.54 -23.21
C PHE A 68 1.64 -0.74 -24.02
N ASP A 69 2.80 -0.85 -24.63
CA ASP A 69 3.19 -2.05 -25.35
C ASP A 69 3.78 -3.09 -24.38
N MET A 70 3.52 -4.33 -24.68
CA MET A 70 4.01 -5.50 -23.97
C MET A 70 4.61 -6.44 -25.01
N PRO A 71 5.83 -6.12 -25.51
CA PRO A 71 6.49 -6.90 -26.51
C PRO A 71 6.75 -8.32 -26.00
N ASP A 72 6.56 -9.27 -26.90
CA ASP A 72 6.90 -10.65 -26.64
C ASP A 72 8.43 -10.84 -26.75
N VAL A 73 9.04 -11.25 -25.66
CA VAL A 73 10.45 -11.64 -25.63
C VAL A 73 10.52 -13.15 -25.49
N PRO A 74 10.68 -13.91 -26.58
CA PRO A 74 10.80 -15.36 -26.49
C PRO A 74 12.05 -15.73 -25.73
N LEU A 75 11.90 -16.53 -24.68
CA LEU A 75 12.99 -17.07 -23.89
C LEU A 75 13.37 -18.47 -24.39
N GLY A 76 14.63 -18.60 -24.74
CA GLY A 76 15.26 -19.90 -24.98
C GLY A 76 14.91 -20.63 -26.27
N GLY A 77 14.35 -20.00 -27.30
CA GLY A 77 14.18 -20.57 -28.62
C GLY A 77 13.25 -21.79 -28.73
N MET A 78 12.55 -22.17 -27.70
CA MET A 78 11.65 -23.34 -27.64
C MET A 78 10.19 -23.02 -27.92
N LEU A 79 9.81 -21.74 -27.89
CA LEU A 79 8.43 -21.33 -28.11
C LEU A 79 8.32 -20.49 -29.36
N PRO A 80 7.26 -20.68 -30.19
CA PRO A 80 6.99 -19.74 -31.25
C PRO A 80 6.83 -18.35 -30.65
N ALA A 81 7.39 -17.33 -31.33
CA ALA A 81 7.20 -15.94 -30.94
C ALA A 81 5.72 -15.70 -30.72
N MET A 82 5.35 -15.34 -29.47
CA MET A 82 4.00 -14.94 -29.19
C MET A 82 3.78 -13.56 -29.82
N GLN A 83 2.56 -13.28 -30.23
CA GLN A 83 2.22 -11.99 -30.80
C GLN A 83 2.43 -10.88 -29.77
N ASP A 84 3.11 -9.80 -30.15
CA ASP A 84 3.20 -8.58 -29.34
C ASP A 84 1.82 -8.18 -28.84
N LEU A 85 1.74 -7.90 -27.56
CA LEU A 85 0.52 -7.45 -26.92
C LEU A 85 0.56 -5.95 -26.74
N ARG A 86 -0.53 -5.30 -27.09
CA ARG A 86 -0.76 -3.91 -26.75
C ARG A 86 -1.87 -3.80 -25.75
N MET A 87 -1.55 -3.23 -24.59
CA MET A 87 -2.54 -2.89 -23.59
C MET A 87 -3.14 -1.54 -23.90
N ARG A 88 -4.44 -1.50 -24.15
CA ARG A 88 -5.18 -0.26 -24.37
C ARG A 88 -5.30 0.56 -23.07
N ARG A 89 -5.53 -0.12 -21.97
CA ARG A 89 -5.63 0.48 -20.64
C ARG A 89 -5.54 -0.58 -19.54
N VAL A 90 -5.14 -0.15 -18.35
CA VAL A 90 -5.31 -0.92 -17.12
C VAL A 90 -6.07 -0.04 -16.14
N GLY A 91 -7.03 -0.60 -15.43
CA GLY A 91 -7.78 0.14 -14.43
C GLY A 91 -8.29 -0.77 -13.33
N GLY A 92 -8.43 -0.23 -12.13
CA GLY A 92 -8.87 -1.06 -11.04
C GLY A 92 -9.15 -0.35 -9.73
N LEU A 93 -9.87 -1.08 -8.89
CA LEU A 93 -10.25 -0.65 -7.55
C LEU A 93 -9.08 -0.82 -6.59
N ARG A 94 -8.93 0.13 -5.67
CA ARG A 94 -8.05 0.06 -4.51
C ARG A 94 -8.86 0.37 -3.26
N ALA A 95 -8.92 -0.55 -2.33
CA ALA A 95 -9.59 -0.38 -1.06
C ALA A 95 -8.65 -0.78 0.08
N GLN A 96 -8.67 -0.02 1.15
CA GLN A 96 -7.84 -0.29 2.32
C GLN A 96 -8.58 0.17 3.57
N VAL A 97 -8.45 -0.62 4.62
CA VAL A 97 -8.94 -0.31 5.98
C VAL A 97 -7.80 -0.56 6.95
N ASN A 98 -7.57 0.36 7.89
CA ASN A 98 -6.59 0.23 8.98
C ASN A 98 -7.20 0.77 10.27
N ILE A 99 -7.64 -0.11 11.14
CA ILE A 99 -8.35 0.24 12.37
C ILE A 99 -7.41 0.11 13.56
N PRO A 100 -7.22 1.14 14.38
CA PRO A 100 -6.53 1.01 15.67
C PRO A 100 -7.43 0.22 16.64
N VAL A 101 -7.03 -1.02 16.95
CA VAL A 101 -7.72 -1.86 17.94
C VAL A 101 -7.27 -1.56 19.36
N VAL A 102 -6.03 -1.12 19.52
CA VAL A 102 -5.48 -0.60 20.77
C VAL A 102 -4.78 0.71 20.49
N SER A 103 -5.13 1.75 21.23
CA SER A 103 -4.48 3.06 21.12
C SER A 103 -4.24 3.60 22.53
N THR A 104 -3.04 3.35 23.04
CA THR A 104 -2.60 3.81 24.36
C THR A 104 -1.21 4.46 24.23
N ASN A 105 -0.78 5.16 25.27
CA ASN A 105 0.57 5.72 25.32
C ASN A 105 1.67 4.63 25.31
N LYS A 106 1.34 3.38 25.65
CA LYS A 106 2.31 2.27 25.76
C LYS A 106 2.35 1.40 24.50
N VAL A 107 1.30 1.41 23.68
CA VAL A 107 1.20 0.63 22.46
C VAL A 107 0.06 1.17 21.59
N ILE A 108 0.31 1.23 20.28
CA ILE A 108 -0.72 1.43 19.27
C ILE A 108 -0.68 0.17 18.40
N TRP A 109 -1.78 -0.55 18.36
CA TRP A 109 -1.94 -1.74 17.56
C TRP A 109 -3.06 -1.54 16.56
N GLN A 110 -2.74 -1.73 15.29
CA GLN A 110 -3.66 -1.57 14.17
C GLN A 110 -3.83 -2.90 13.45
N LEU A 111 -5.06 -3.20 13.06
CA LEU A 111 -5.40 -4.26 12.13
C LEU A 111 -5.89 -3.63 10.83
N GLY A 112 -5.53 -4.23 9.73
CA GLY A 112 -5.92 -3.75 8.42
C GLY A 112 -6.32 -4.86 7.47
N ALA A 113 -7.06 -4.45 6.44
CA ALA A 113 -7.36 -5.25 5.28
C ALA A 113 -7.18 -4.40 4.03
N ASN A 114 -6.74 -5.03 2.94
CA ASN A 114 -6.57 -4.37 1.66
C ASN A 114 -7.12 -5.22 0.53
N TYR A 115 -7.64 -4.54 -0.48
CA TYR A 115 -8.01 -5.13 -1.74
C TYR A 115 -7.53 -4.26 -2.90
N MET A 116 -6.90 -4.89 -3.87
CA MET A 116 -6.46 -4.26 -5.10
C MET A 116 -6.86 -5.14 -6.27
N PHE A 117 -7.45 -4.52 -7.28
CA PHE A 117 -7.76 -5.13 -8.55
C PHE A 117 -7.09 -4.34 -9.67
N SER A 118 -6.48 -5.04 -10.63
CA SER A 118 -5.92 -4.48 -11.86
C SER A 118 -6.51 -5.24 -13.05
N GLY A 119 -7.51 -4.65 -13.69
CA GLY A 119 -8.15 -5.19 -14.89
C GLY A 119 -7.44 -4.69 -16.15
N TYR A 120 -7.04 -5.60 -16.99
CA TYR A 120 -6.32 -5.34 -18.24
C TYR A 120 -7.30 -5.31 -19.42
N ARG A 121 -7.08 -4.42 -20.38
CA ARG A 121 -7.83 -4.37 -21.64
C ARG A 121 -6.85 -4.33 -22.78
N LEU A 122 -6.95 -5.33 -23.66
CA LEU A 122 -6.13 -5.44 -24.85
C LEU A 122 -6.62 -4.48 -25.95
N ASP A 123 -5.70 -4.12 -26.84
CA ASP A 123 -5.99 -3.36 -28.05
C ASP A 123 -6.12 -4.34 -29.22
N GLY A 124 -7.36 -4.69 -29.57
CA GLY A 124 -7.67 -5.66 -30.61
C GLY A 124 -7.74 -7.11 -30.13
N ALA A 125 -8.03 -8.00 -31.05
CA ALA A 125 -8.09 -9.44 -30.81
C ALA A 125 -6.67 -10.03 -30.77
N THR A 126 -6.39 -10.88 -29.80
CA THR A 126 -5.12 -11.60 -29.70
C THR A 126 -5.33 -13.11 -29.65
N THR A 127 -4.38 -13.85 -30.20
CA THR A 127 -4.29 -15.31 -30.02
C THR A 127 -3.48 -15.69 -28.79
N ASN A 128 -2.76 -14.73 -28.16
CA ASN A 128 -1.93 -14.94 -27.00
C ASN A 128 -2.78 -15.35 -25.78
N ALA A 129 -2.60 -16.59 -25.33
CA ALA A 129 -3.37 -17.17 -24.23
C ALA A 129 -3.12 -16.46 -22.89
N PHE A 130 -1.89 -16.01 -22.63
CA PHE A 130 -1.53 -15.25 -21.43
C PHE A 130 -2.23 -13.88 -21.40
N GLY A 131 -2.24 -13.16 -22.55
CA GLY A 131 -2.95 -11.90 -22.67
C GLY A 131 -4.45 -12.05 -22.48
N LYS A 132 -5.08 -13.06 -23.10
CA LYS A 132 -6.49 -13.38 -22.89
C LYS A 132 -6.81 -13.66 -21.44
N ARG A 133 -5.93 -14.38 -20.75
CA ARG A 133 -6.10 -14.69 -19.32
C ARG A 133 -6.02 -13.43 -18.46
N LEU A 134 -5.04 -12.55 -18.71
CA LEU A 134 -4.93 -11.26 -18.05
C LEU A 134 -6.18 -10.38 -18.25
N GLU A 135 -6.72 -10.39 -19.49
CA GLU A 135 -7.94 -9.62 -19.79
C GLU A 135 -9.19 -10.20 -19.11
N ALA A 136 -9.31 -11.53 -19.06
CA ALA A 136 -10.47 -12.21 -18.47
C ALA A 136 -10.50 -12.08 -16.94
N SER A 137 -9.38 -12.31 -16.27
CA SER A 137 -9.31 -12.37 -14.81
C SER A 137 -8.78 -11.10 -14.16
N GLY A 138 -7.88 -10.35 -14.83
CA GLY A 138 -7.09 -9.32 -14.17
C GLY A 138 -6.13 -9.89 -13.12
N LEU A 139 -5.54 -9.01 -12.30
CA LEU A 139 -4.74 -9.37 -11.15
C LEU A 139 -5.39 -8.84 -9.88
N HIS A 140 -5.55 -9.70 -8.90
CA HIS A 140 -6.16 -9.41 -7.61
C HIS A 140 -5.15 -9.54 -6.48
N THR A 141 -5.19 -8.63 -5.53
CA THR A 141 -4.56 -8.76 -4.22
C THR A 141 -5.64 -8.55 -3.17
N ALA A 142 -5.80 -9.51 -2.28
CA ALA A 142 -6.66 -9.39 -1.10
C ALA A 142 -5.83 -9.78 0.13
N GLY A 143 -5.72 -8.91 1.11
CA GLY A 143 -4.82 -9.15 2.22
C GLY A 143 -5.32 -8.63 3.54
N ILE A 144 -4.71 -9.15 4.59
CA ILE A 144 -4.82 -8.66 5.95
C ILE A 144 -3.42 -8.24 6.43
N ASN A 145 -3.40 -7.24 7.28
CA ASN A 145 -2.14 -6.76 7.86
C ASN A 145 -2.32 -6.34 9.30
N THR A 146 -1.21 -6.31 10.01
CA THR A 146 -1.13 -5.80 11.37
C THR A 146 0.08 -4.90 11.52
N THR A 147 -0.08 -3.83 12.28
CA THR A 147 1.01 -2.91 12.63
C THR A 147 0.97 -2.61 14.12
N VAL A 148 2.09 -2.81 14.78
CA VAL A 148 2.30 -2.46 16.18
C VAL A 148 3.35 -1.36 16.25
N PHE A 149 2.97 -0.21 16.78
CA PHE A 149 3.91 0.83 17.22
C PHE A 149 4.02 0.73 18.74
N LYS A 150 5.21 0.39 19.23
CA LYS A 150 5.50 0.27 20.65
C LYS A 150 6.58 1.27 21.05
N PRO A 151 6.21 2.38 21.70
CA PRO A 151 7.18 3.24 22.37
C PRO A 151 7.81 2.48 23.54
N LEU A 152 9.12 2.47 23.59
CA LEU A 152 9.90 1.84 24.67
C LEU A 152 10.16 2.83 25.81
N ASN A 153 10.33 4.10 25.45
CA ASN A 153 10.49 5.26 26.34
C ASN A 153 10.17 6.56 25.57
N GLU A 154 10.55 7.71 26.07
CA GLU A 154 10.30 9.02 25.44
C GLU A 154 10.96 9.18 24.06
N LYS A 155 12.05 8.47 23.83
CA LYS A 155 12.87 8.61 22.62
C LYS A 155 12.80 7.39 21.71
N ASN A 156 12.79 6.19 22.27
CA ASN A 156 12.96 4.95 21.53
C ASN A 156 11.61 4.30 21.26
N PHE A 157 11.47 3.71 20.08
CA PHE A 157 10.28 2.98 19.68
C PHE A 157 10.61 1.77 18.79
N LEU A 158 9.67 0.86 18.72
CA LEU A 158 9.67 -0.29 17.83
C LEU A 158 8.44 -0.24 16.94
N ILE A 159 8.61 -0.52 15.64
CA ILE A 159 7.52 -0.74 14.68
C ILE A 159 7.64 -2.17 14.19
N LEU A 160 6.56 -2.94 14.35
CA LEU A 160 6.42 -4.28 13.80
C LEU A 160 5.24 -4.29 12.84
N GLN A 161 5.44 -4.83 11.65
CA GLN A 161 4.39 -5.01 10.65
C GLN A 161 4.43 -6.44 10.13
N ALA A 162 3.27 -7.00 9.88
CA ALA A 162 3.11 -8.28 9.18
C ALA A 162 1.90 -8.21 8.26
N SER A 163 1.97 -8.89 7.13
CA SER A 163 0.84 -9.07 6.23
C SER A 163 0.79 -10.48 5.64
N ALA A 164 -0.41 -10.89 5.29
CA ALA A 164 -0.70 -12.07 4.52
C ALA A 164 -1.61 -11.64 3.37
N ASP A 165 -1.13 -11.80 2.14
CA ASP A 165 -1.82 -11.35 0.94
C ASP A 165 -2.05 -12.53 -0.01
N LEU A 166 -3.28 -12.67 -0.50
CA LEU A 166 -3.67 -13.57 -1.56
C LEU A 166 -3.54 -12.82 -2.89
N ASN A 167 -2.62 -13.27 -3.75
CA ASN A 167 -2.30 -12.62 -5.01
C ASN A 167 -2.52 -13.56 -6.18
N GLY A 168 -3.40 -13.23 -7.11
CA GLY A 168 -3.63 -14.09 -8.26
C GLY A 168 -4.56 -13.53 -9.32
N ALA A 169 -4.64 -14.27 -10.41
CA ALA A 169 -5.56 -14.05 -11.51
C ALA A 169 -6.77 -14.99 -11.36
N PHE A 170 -7.79 -14.56 -10.61
CA PHE A 170 -8.96 -15.36 -10.28
C PHE A 170 -10.18 -14.92 -11.09
N GLU A 171 -10.76 -15.82 -11.88
CA GLU A 171 -12.04 -15.58 -12.53
C GLU A 171 -13.23 -15.85 -11.58
N GLN A 172 -13.02 -16.77 -10.63
CA GLN A 172 -14.04 -17.21 -9.67
C GLN A 172 -13.39 -17.47 -8.30
N LEU A 173 -14.16 -17.31 -7.23
CA LEU A 173 -13.70 -17.59 -5.87
C LEU A 173 -13.27 -19.04 -5.66
N SER A 174 -13.85 -19.98 -6.40
CA SER A 174 -13.47 -21.40 -6.38
C SER A 174 -12.07 -21.67 -6.94
N ALA A 175 -11.49 -20.74 -7.69
CA ALA A 175 -10.14 -20.86 -8.24
C ALA A 175 -9.04 -20.38 -7.29
N ILE A 176 -9.39 -19.98 -6.06
CA ILE A 176 -8.43 -19.56 -5.05
C ILE A 176 -7.53 -20.72 -4.65
N ASN A 177 -6.21 -20.49 -4.69
CA ASN A 177 -5.21 -21.48 -4.38
C ASN A 177 -4.27 -20.97 -3.27
N SER A 178 -3.87 -21.84 -2.34
CA SER A 178 -2.93 -21.49 -1.27
C SER A 178 -1.55 -21.05 -1.78
N LYS A 179 -1.16 -21.46 -3.00
CA LYS A 179 0.07 -21.03 -3.67
C LYS A 179 0.05 -19.53 -4.05
N ALA A 180 -1.12 -18.91 -4.06
CA ALA A 180 -1.28 -17.47 -4.25
C ALA A 180 -0.95 -16.64 -3.01
N MET A 181 -0.70 -17.28 -1.85
CA MET A 181 -0.42 -16.60 -0.59
C MET A 181 1.03 -16.09 -0.55
N THR A 182 1.17 -14.82 -0.20
CA THR A 182 2.47 -14.19 0.11
C THR A 182 2.44 -13.59 1.50
N TYR A 183 3.57 -13.67 2.20
CA TYR A 183 3.69 -13.17 3.57
C TYR A 183 4.81 -12.14 3.64
N SER A 184 4.53 -10.98 4.22
CA SER A 184 5.55 -9.96 4.44
C SER A 184 5.64 -9.60 5.92
N ALA A 185 6.84 -9.22 6.35
CA ALA A 185 7.09 -8.78 7.71
C ALA A 185 8.15 -7.66 7.72
N THR A 186 8.02 -6.71 8.63
CA THR A 186 8.99 -5.62 8.82
C THR A 186 9.17 -5.37 10.31
N ALA A 187 10.41 -5.19 10.72
CA ALA A 187 10.77 -4.79 12.07
C ALA A 187 11.71 -3.57 11.99
N ILE A 188 11.37 -2.50 12.69
CA ILE A 188 12.13 -1.24 12.72
C ILE A 188 12.33 -0.84 14.17
N TYR A 189 13.57 -0.58 14.55
CA TYR A 189 13.91 0.10 15.78
C TYR A 189 14.22 1.56 15.47
N GLY A 190 13.66 2.49 16.26
CA GLY A 190 13.77 3.90 15.94
C GLY A 190 13.91 4.82 17.14
N TRP A 191 14.24 6.06 16.81
CA TRP A 191 14.45 7.16 17.74
C TRP A 191 13.63 8.37 17.35
N LYS A 192 12.88 8.91 18.29
CA LYS A 192 12.23 10.22 18.20
C LYS A 192 13.14 11.24 18.89
N THR A 193 13.89 12.00 18.12
CA THR A 193 14.84 12.98 18.67
C THR A 193 14.20 14.32 19.00
N SER A 194 13.02 14.59 18.44
CA SER A 194 12.19 15.76 18.74
C SER A 194 10.75 15.54 18.26
N GLU A 195 9.84 16.45 18.57
CA GLU A 195 8.49 16.42 18.01
C GLU A 195 8.45 16.59 16.48
N LYS A 196 9.54 17.03 15.89
CA LYS A 196 9.69 17.25 14.43
C LYS A 196 10.55 16.20 13.74
N ASN A 197 11.12 15.23 14.47
CA ASN A 197 12.07 14.28 13.86
C ASN A 197 12.01 12.88 14.50
N MET A 198 11.75 11.89 13.64
CA MET A 198 11.78 10.45 13.95
C MET A 198 12.62 9.74 12.91
N VAL A 199 13.56 8.92 13.34
CA VAL A 199 14.40 8.09 12.47
C VAL A 199 14.45 6.68 13.00
N GLY A 200 14.59 5.69 12.13
CA GLY A 200 14.73 4.30 12.53
C GLY A 200 15.35 3.46 11.42
N THR A 201 15.86 2.31 11.80
CA THR A 201 16.41 1.33 10.87
C THR A 201 15.87 -0.05 11.19
N GLY A 202 15.85 -0.91 10.19
CA GLY A 202 15.29 -2.24 10.36
C GLY A 202 15.51 -3.14 9.17
N ILE A 203 14.73 -4.21 9.13
CA ILE A 203 14.73 -5.21 8.05
C ILE A 203 13.31 -5.52 7.64
N ALA A 204 13.11 -5.75 6.35
CA ALA A 204 11.85 -6.21 5.80
C ALA A 204 12.04 -7.47 4.94
N ARG A 205 11.14 -8.43 5.11
CA ARG A 205 10.84 -9.52 4.18
C ARG A 205 9.64 -9.09 3.35
N THR A 206 9.79 -8.97 2.03
CA THR A 206 8.76 -8.35 1.18
C THR A 206 8.77 -8.87 -0.25
N TYR A 207 7.64 -8.72 -0.94
CA TYR A 207 7.47 -9.02 -2.37
C TYR A 207 7.39 -7.77 -3.26
N ARG A 208 7.64 -6.58 -2.73
CA ARG A 208 7.51 -5.32 -3.48
C ARG A 208 8.41 -5.20 -4.72
N ALA A 209 9.41 -6.06 -4.85
CA ALA A 209 10.23 -6.20 -6.06
C ALA A 209 9.68 -7.22 -7.06
N GLY A 210 8.46 -7.73 -6.87
CA GLY A 210 7.84 -8.79 -7.67
C GLY A 210 8.31 -10.20 -7.29
N GLN A 211 9.28 -10.33 -6.40
CA GLN A 211 9.79 -11.59 -5.85
C GLN A 211 10.10 -11.40 -4.36
N LEU A 212 10.25 -12.50 -3.64
CA LEU A 212 10.65 -12.45 -2.24
C LEU A 212 12.06 -11.89 -2.09
N ILE A 213 12.18 -10.82 -1.32
CA ILE A 213 13.47 -10.23 -0.95
C ILE A 213 13.52 -9.87 0.53
N TYR A 214 14.74 -9.83 1.06
CA TYR A 214 15.06 -9.27 2.36
C TYR A 214 15.85 -8.00 2.15
N VAL A 215 15.36 -6.88 2.69
CA VAL A 215 15.98 -5.57 2.47
C VAL A 215 16.16 -4.81 3.78
N PRO A 216 17.26 -4.05 3.92
CA PRO A 216 17.36 -3.07 4.99
C PRO A 216 16.31 -1.98 4.80
N VAL A 217 15.79 -1.46 5.91
CA VAL A 217 14.76 -0.42 5.94
C VAL A 217 15.30 0.80 6.64
N LEU A 218 15.11 1.96 6.02
CA LEU A 218 15.31 3.28 6.66
C LEU A 218 13.93 3.93 6.81
N PHE A 219 13.54 4.18 8.05
CA PHE A 219 12.37 4.98 8.41
C PHE A 219 12.84 6.38 8.82
N TRP A 220 12.31 7.44 8.20
CA TRP A 220 12.67 8.81 8.57
C TRP A 220 11.53 9.77 8.26
N ASN A 221 10.90 10.27 9.31
CA ASN A 221 9.88 11.32 9.22
C ASN A 221 10.43 12.59 9.85
N ARG A 222 10.43 13.68 9.09
CA ARG A 222 10.95 14.98 9.54
C ARG A 222 10.07 16.13 9.07
N THR A 223 9.79 17.02 9.97
CA THR A 223 9.18 18.33 9.69
C THR A 223 10.25 19.39 9.77
N PHE A 224 10.57 20.01 8.65
CA PHE A 224 11.59 21.05 8.55
C PHE A 224 11.08 22.37 9.12
N ASN A 225 9.85 22.76 8.73
CA ASN A 225 9.13 23.92 9.19
C ASN A 225 7.62 23.69 9.10
N ASP A 226 6.79 24.71 9.29
CA ASP A 226 5.33 24.54 9.32
C ASP A 226 4.74 24.04 8.00
N ARG A 227 5.44 24.26 6.88
CA ARG A 227 4.98 23.87 5.54
C ARG A 227 5.69 22.64 5.01
N TRP A 228 6.99 22.54 5.18
CA TRP A 228 7.79 21.47 4.56
C TRP A 228 8.11 20.33 5.52
N GLY A 229 8.04 19.14 5.01
CA GLY A 229 8.44 17.93 5.71
C GLY A 229 8.74 16.79 4.74
N MET A 230 9.28 15.69 5.26
CA MET A 230 9.49 14.46 4.51
C MET A 230 9.01 13.25 5.30
N GLU A 231 8.58 12.23 4.57
CA GLU A 231 8.10 10.96 5.12
C GLU A 231 8.74 9.83 4.31
N LEU A 232 9.70 9.13 4.89
CA LEU A 232 10.47 8.09 4.22
C LEU A 232 10.27 6.74 4.92
N LEU A 233 10.08 5.71 4.12
CA LEU A 233 10.18 4.31 4.48
C LEU A 233 10.90 3.61 3.32
N LEU A 234 12.22 3.79 3.27
CA LEU A 234 13.02 3.29 2.16
C LEU A 234 13.32 1.80 2.30
N PRO A 235 13.35 1.05 1.17
CA PRO A 235 13.15 1.50 -0.19
C PRO A 235 11.67 1.57 -0.63
N ALA A 236 10.70 1.25 0.24
CA ALA A 236 9.31 1.06 -0.14
C ALA A 236 8.62 2.34 -0.65
N ARG A 237 8.88 3.48 -0.04
CA ARG A 237 8.30 4.78 -0.42
C ARG A 237 9.07 5.95 0.18
N GLY A 238 8.97 7.09 -0.48
CA GLY A 238 9.49 8.36 0.04
C GLY A 238 8.74 9.53 -0.53
N HIS A 239 8.37 10.49 0.31
CA HIS A 239 7.62 11.68 -0.07
C HIS A 239 8.19 12.92 0.58
N LEU A 240 8.38 13.97 -0.21
CA LEU A 240 8.53 15.34 0.24
C LEU A 240 7.13 15.93 0.36
N ARG A 241 6.77 16.48 1.50
CA ARG A 241 5.47 17.04 1.81
C ARG A 241 5.52 18.56 1.86
N TYR A 242 4.51 19.21 1.27
CA TYR A 242 4.25 20.63 1.38
C TYR A 242 2.83 20.88 1.90
N ASN A 243 2.69 21.37 3.11
CA ASN A 243 1.42 21.74 3.72
C ASN A 243 1.04 23.15 3.25
N ILE A 244 0.13 23.23 2.28
CA ILE A 244 -0.45 24.51 1.85
C ILE A 244 -1.28 25.08 3.01
N SER A 245 -2.02 24.20 3.69
CA SER A 245 -2.74 24.43 4.94
C SER A 245 -2.93 23.12 5.71
N THR A 246 -3.54 23.15 6.87
CA THR A 246 -3.92 21.96 7.63
C THR A 246 -4.93 21.05 6.91
N SER A 247 -5.62 21.58 5.89
CA SER A 247 -6.64 20.89 5.09
C SER A 247 -6.21 20.64 3.64
N ASN A 248 -4.97 20.96 3.27
CA ASN A 248 -4.52 20.96 1.88
C ASN A 248 -3.03 20.66 1.82
N ILE A 249 -2.69 19.44 1.38
CA ILE A 249 -1.33 18.91 1.43
C ILE A 249 -0.94 18.46 0.03
N LEU A 250 0.22 18.91 -0.44
CA LEU A 250 0.84 18.45 -1.66
C LEU A 250 2.05 17.58 -1.31
N GLN A 251 2.24 16.48 -2.05
CA GLN A 251 3.38 15.60 -1.85
C GLN A 251 4.01 15.23 -3.19
N LEU A 252 5.32 15.20 -3.23
CA LEU A 252 6.12 14.72 -4.36
C LEU A 252 6.96 13.54 -3.86
N GLY A 253 6.96 12.44 -4.60
CA GLY A 253 7.75 11.30 -4.17
C GLY A 253 7.57 10.07 -5.05
N PHE A 254 7.83 8.93 -4.47
CA PHE A 254 7.72 7.64 -5.17
C PHE A 254 7.21 6.54 -4.23
N GLU A 255 6.74 5.46 -4.84
CA GLU A 255 6.40 4.21 -4.18
C GLU A 255 6.86 3.03 -5.02
N LEU A 256 7.42 2.00 -4.35
CA LEU A 256 7.61 0.69 -4.93
C LEU A 256 6.33 -0.13 -4.72
N GLU A 257 5.80 -0.66 -5.82
CA GLU A 257 4.68 -1.59 -5.79
C GLU A 257 5.06 -2.87 -6.54
N GLY A 258 4.72 -3.99 -5.96
CA GLY A 258 4.96 -5.26 -6.61
C GLY A 258 4.48 -6.42 -5.77
N ASN A 259 4.24 -7.53 -6.47
CA ASN A 259 3.82 -8.79 -5.88
C ASN A 259 4.11 -9.94 -6.84
N GLN A 260 3.97 -11.15 -6.31
CA GLN A 260 3.97 -12.37 -7.09
C GLN A 260 2.55 -12.92 -7.14
N TYR A 261 1.99 -13.06 -8.35
CA TYR A 261 0.61 -13.47 -8.57
C TYR A 261 0.57 -14.90 -9.11
N TRP A 262 -0.24 -15.74 -8.51
CA TRP A 262 -0.55 -17.05 -9.04
C TRP A 262 -1.57 -16.95 -10.18
N MET A 263 -1.38 -17.77 -11.22
CA MET A 263 -2.27 -17.86 -12.38
C MET A 263 -2.38 -19.31 -12.83
N SER A 264 -3.60 -19.81 -13.01
CA SER A 264 -3.81 -21.09 -13.69
C SER A 264 -3.53 -20.94 -15.19
N ALA A 265 -2.74 -21.82 -15.75
CA ALA A 265 -2.34 -21.83 -17.14
C ALA A 265 -2.69 -23.18 -17.81
N PRO A 266 -3.97 -23.40 -18.20
CA PRO A 266 -4.42 -24.65 -18.78
C PRO A 266 -4.11 -24.77 -20.30
N TYR A 267 -3.09 -24.10 -20.80
CA TYR A 267 -2.74 -24.04 -22.23
C TYR A 267 -1.30 -24.49 -22.51
N GLU A 268 -1.11 -25.15 -23.66
CA GLU A 268 0.21 -25.57 -24.15
C GLU A 268 1.11 -24.36 -24.49
N PRO A 269 2.42 -24.44 -24.30
CA PRO A 269 3.14 -25.60 -23.80
C PRO A 269 3.18 -25.66 -22.24
N VAL A 270 2.61 -24.68 -21.54
CA VAL A 270 2.56 -24.64 -20.08
C VAL A 270 1.29 -25.31 -19.62
N ARG A 271 1.44 -26.54 -19.12
CA ARG A 271 0.34 -27.22 -18.44
C ARG A 271 0.48 -27.00 -16.94
N GLY A 272 -0.45 -26.23 -16.34
CA GLY A 272 -0.54 -26.10 -14.89
C GLY A 272 -0.62 -24.69 -14.37
N GLU A 273 0.49 -24.13 -13.91
CA GLU A 273 0.51 -22.89 -13.12
C GLU A 273 1.61 -21.94 -13.60
N LEU A 274 1.33 -20.66 -13.48
CA LEU A 274 2.31 -19.59 -13.66
C LEU A 274 2.33 -18.69 -12.42
N PHE A 275 3.50 -18.13 -12.15
CA PHE A 275 3.71 -17.13 -11.13
C PHE A 275 4.18 -15.83 -11.79
N VAL A 276 3.30 -14.84 -11.86
CA VAL A 276 3.59 -13.54 -12.47
C VAL A 276 4.27 -12.65 -11.43
N GLN A 277 5.54 -12.36 -11.65
CA GLN A 277 6.33 -11.44 -10.84
C GLN A 277 6.19 -10.03 -11.41
N ARG A 278 5.51 -9.14 -10.69
CA ARG A 278 5.32 -7.74 -11.07
C ARG A 278 6.05 -6.85 -10.10
N GLY A 279 6.86 -5.93 -10.63
CA GLY A 279 7.58 -4.93 -9.86
C GLY A 279 7.65 -3.61 -10.60
N GLU A 280 7.32 -2.52 -9.92
CA GLU A 280 7.28 -1.19 -10.49
C GLU A 280 7.66 -0.11 -9.48
N VAL A 281 8.22 0.99 -9.98
CA VAL A 281 8.43 2.23 -9.26
C VAL A 281 7.44 3.26 -9.78
N LYS A 282 6.75 3.93 -8.88
CA LYS A 282 5.71 4.93 -9.19
C LYS A 282 6.15 6.31 -8.68
N PRO A 283 7.01 7.05 -9.42
CA PRO A 283 7.20 8.47 -9.15
C PRO A 283 5.87 9.20 -9.36
N ARG A 284 5.51 10.06 -8.39
CA ARG A 284 4.17 10.65 -8.36
C ARG A 284 4.11 11.98 -7.62
N ILE A 285 3.10 12.77 -8.01
CA ILE A 285 2.59 13.89 -7.26
C ILE A 285 1.25 13.47 -6.65
N MET A 286 1.03 13.82 -5.39
CA MET A 286 -0.22 13.56 -4.67
C MET A 286 -0.75 14.86 -4.08
N TRP A 287 -2.06 15.02 -4.15
CA TRP A 287 -2.76 16.11 -3.53
C TRP A 287 -3.86 15.59 -2.61
N ASP A 288 -3.73 15.90 -1.32
CA ASP A 288 -4.70 15.57 -0.29
C ASP A 288 -5.49 16.81 0.10
N LYS A 289 -6.80 16.76 -0.06
CA LYS A 289 -7.71 17.85 0.27
C LYS A 289 -8.79 17.38 1.24
N LYS A 290 -8.89 18.06 2.39
CA LYS A 290 -10.00 17.88 3.32
C LYS A 290 -11.28 18.38 2.67
N LEU A 291 -12.29 17.54 2.60
CA LEU A 291 -13.62 17.88 2.09
C LEU A 291 -14.51 18.36 3.24
N SER A 292 -14.69 17.53 4.27
CA SER A 292 -15.50 17.83 5.44
C SER A 292 -15.15 16.87 6.58
N GLY A 293 -15.13 17.33 7.82
CA GLY A 293 -14.84 16.49 8.99
C GLY A 293 -13.58 15.66 8.81
N PHE A 294 -13.73 14.35 8.77
CA PHE A 294 -12.65 13.37 8.59
C PHE A 294 -12.52 12.86 7.14
N PHE A 295 -13.33 13.38 6.20
CA PHE A 295 -13.30 12.97 4.81
C PHE A 295 -12.31 13.79 4.01
N TRP A 296 -11.43 13.09 3.29
CA TRP A 296 -10.40 13.67 2.43
C TRP A 296 -10.45 13.07 1.03
N LEU A 297 -10.28 13.92 0.04
CA LEU A 297 -10.01 13.54 -1.34
C LEU A 297 -8.50 13.44 -1.53
N ASN A 298 -8.04 12.36 -2.16
CA ASN A 298 -6.66 12.25 -2.62
C ASN A 298 -6.66 12.04 -4.13
N LEU A 299 -5.90 12.88 -4.82
CA LEU A 299 -5.61 12.76 -6.25
C LEU A 299 -4.13 12.45 -6.40
N GLN A 300 -3.81 11.51 -7.29
CA GLN A 300 -2.43 11.15 -7.60
C GLN A 300 -2.26 11.12 -9.12
N ALA A 301 -1.13 11.61 -9.59
CA ALA A 301 -0.70 11.49 -10.98
C ALA A 301 0.79 11.19 -11.02
N GLY A 302 1.20 10.36 -11.98
CA GLY A 302 2.61 10.00 -12.10
C GLY A 302 2.88 9.03 -13.23
N LEU A 303 4.08 8.46 -13.21
CA LEU A 303 4.52 7.43 -14.13
C LEU A 303 4.56 6.08 -13.41
N ARG A 304 4.38 5.01 -14.17
CA ARG A 304 4.67 3.64 -13.72
C ARG A 304 5.89 3.14 -14.46
N TYR A 305 7.00 3.12 -13.78
CA TYR A 305 8.22 2.51 -14.31
C TYR A 305 8.18 1.02 -13.97
N ASN A 306 7.84 0.21 -15.00
CA ASN A 306 7.76 -1.24 -14.87
C ASN A 306 9.16 -1.83 -15.09
N TYR A 307 9.81 -2.30 -14.02
CA TYR A 307 11.14 -2.92 -14.14
C TYR A 307 11.08 -4.45 -14.12
N ARG A 308 9.91 -5.03 -13.80
CA ARG A 308 9.69 -6.49 -13.81
C ARG A 308 8.24 -6.83 -14.13
N PHE A 309 8.05 -7.72 -15.07
CA PHE A 309 6.78 -8.38 -15.36
C PHE A 309 7.06 -9.74 -15.98
N ASP A 310 7.54 -10.69 -15.19
CA ASP A 310 7.97 -12.00 -15.63
C ASP A 310 6.95 -13.06 -15.25
N ALA A 311 6.72 -14.06 -16.08
CA ALA A 311 5.97 -15.24 -15.74
C ALA A 311 6.90 -16.43 -15.57
N MET A 312 6.84 -17.07 -14.41
CA MET A 312 7.70 -18.15 -13.97
C MET A 312 6.89 -19.44 -13.76
N ASN A 313 7.52 -20.59 -13.99
CA ASN A 313 6.87 -21.90 -13.79
C ASN A 313 6.83 -22.33 -12.31
N GLU A 314 7.65 -21.72 -11.48
CA GLU A 314 7.75 -22.06 -10.06
C GLU A 314 7.59 -20.85 -9.16
N TYR A 315 7.10 -21.10 -7.95
CA TYR A 315 6.98 -20.08 -6.91
C TYR A 315 8.38 -19.55 -6.52
N ASP A 316 8.48 -18.22 -6.42
CA ASP A 316 9.72 -17.51 -6.08
C ASP A 316 10.95 -17.88 -6.93
N ALA A 317 10.72 -18.30 -8.18
CA ALA A 317 11.78 -18.67 -9.08
C ALA A 317 12.71 -17.47 -9.38
N ARG A 318 14.01 -17.73 -9.38
CA ARG A 318 15.06 -16.72 -9.62
C ARG A 318 15.96 -17.08 -10.79
N LYS A 319 15.83 -18.29 -11.31
CA LYS A 319 16.65 -18.79 -12.40
C LYS A 319 16.01 -18.47 -13.75
N ASP A 320 16.81 -18.04 -14.71
CA ASP A 320 16.31 -17.68 -16.04
C ASP A 320 15.72 -18.89 -16.79
N ASN A 321 16.20 -20.10 -16.55
CA ASN A 321 15.66 -21.32 -17.17
C ASN A 321 14.24 -21.68 -16.68
N LEU A 322 13.77 -21.09 -15.58
CA LEU A 322 12.41 -21.25 -15.04
C LEU A 322 11.48 -20.14 -15.50
N ARG A 323 12.02 -19.14 -16.19
CA ARG A 323 11.26 -18.03 -16.73
C ARG A 323 10.59 -18.48 -18.02
N TRP A 324 9.28 -18.39 -18.05
CA TRP A 324 8.48 -18.71 -19.22
C TRP A 324 8.24 -17.49 -20.11
N TYR A 325 8.13 -16.31 -19.50
CA TYR A 325 7.90 -15.06 -20.21
C TYR A 325 8.67 -13.95 -19.50
N GLU A 326 9.38 -13.12 -20.26
CA GLU A 326 9.99 -11.89 -19.80
C GLU A 326 9.25 -10.69 -20.39
N GLY A 327 8.49 -9.98 -19.58
CA GLY A 327 7.74 -8.82 -20.04
C GLY A 327 8.52 -7.52 -19.86
N LYS A 328 8.81 -6.86 -20.97
CA LYS A 328 9.24 -5.45 -20.95
C LYS A 328 8.01 -4.58 -21.13
N LEU A 329 7.34 -4.23 -20.05
CA LEU A 329 6.19 -3.33 -20.11
C LEU A 329 6.63 -1.90 -20.40
N GLY A 330 5.86 -1.18 -21.21
CA GLY A 330 5.99 0.27 -21.33
C GLY A 330 5.72 0.97 -19.99
N ASN A 331 6.05 2.24 -19.93
CA ASN A 331 5.97 3.07 -18.72
C ASN A 331 4.84 4.10 -18.84
N PRO A 332 3.57 3.69 -18.67
CA PRO A 332 2.43 4.58 -18.85
C PRO A 332 2.32 5.61 -17.74
N PHE A 333 1.67 6.72 -18.07
CA PHE A 333 1.10 7.60 -17.06
C PHE A 333 -0.02 6.90 -16.32
N TYR A 334 -0.13 7.18 -15.03
CA TYR A 334 -1.25 6.74 -14.23
C TYR A 334 -1.90 7.90 -13.47
N PHE A 335 -3.14 7.70 -13.15
CA PHE A 335 -3.94 8.58 -12.35
C PHE A 335 -4.73 7.77 -11.31
N ASN A 336 -4.78 8.26 -10.08
CA ASN A 336 -5.55 7.64 -8.99
C ASN A 336 -6.41 8.70 -8.31
N VAL A 337 -7.66 8.35 -8.05
CA VAL A 337 -8.59 9.15 -7.24
C VAL A 337 -9.05 8.29 -6.08
N SER A 338 -8.96 8.80 -4.87
CA SER A 338 -9.46 8.08 -3.70
C SER A 338 -10.15 9.01 -2.70
N LEU A 339 -11.20 8.48 -2.07
CA LEU A 339 -11.82 9.04 -0.88
C LEU A 339 -11.26 8.35 0.34
N ASN A 340 -10.88 9.15 1.32
CA ASN A 340 -10.23 8.68 2.53
C ASN A 340 -10.98 9.17 3.76
N PHE A 341 -11.20 8.28 4.70
CA PHE A 341 -11.56 8.61 6.07
C PHE A 341 -10.29 8.59 6.91
N VAL A 342 -9.96 9.71 7.54
CA VAL A 342 -8.71 9.86 8.28
C VAL A 342 -8.95 9.95 9.78
N SER A 343 -7.94 9.56 10.55
CA SER A 343 -7.93 9.80 11.99
C SER A 343 -7.78 11.29 12.27
N PRO A 344 -8.49 11.80 13.28
CA PRO A 344 -8.33 13.17 13.78
C PRO A 344 -6.90 13.47 14.22
#